data_c68df8292ce2f6aecb63dee41c75004b
#
_entry.id   c68df8292ce2f6aecb63dee41c75004b
#
_cell.length_a   1.000
_cell.length_b   1.000
_cell.length_c   1.000
_cell.angle_alpha   90.00
_cell.angle_beta   90.00
_cell.angle_gamma   90.00
#
_symmetry.space_group_name_H-M   'P 1'
#
loop_
_entity.id
_entity.type
_entity.pdbx_description
1 polymer ?
#
loop_
_entity_poly.entity_id
_entity_poly.type
_entity_poly.pdbx_seq_one_letter_code
_entity_poly.pdbx_strand_id
1 'polypeptide(L)'
;MRIARRKYGCILHHMSWILVGLGNPDKEYDGTRHNVGRDFVAHFKDKLSKKPKVLDLNVYMNNSGGPIKKAVPTKKAAQQLIVVHDELDLPLWRVKISFGSSAGGHNGIKSIEKALKTKDYVRVRVGISPSTPSGKLKRPDAEKITDFVLGKFKASEQEKLKKARKVVGEALELILTEGKERAMTEINSK
;
A
#
# COMPACT_ATOMS: atom_id res chain seq x y z
N MET A 1 -20.50 -49.33 -20.83
CA MET A 1 -20.11 -48.71 -19.55
C MET A 1 -19.49 -47.38 -19.85
N ARG A 2 -20.26 -46.28 -19.77
CA ARG A 2 -19.80 -44.90 -20.08
C ARG A 2 -19.39 -44.21 -18.79
N ILE A 3 -18.09 -43.93 -18.64
CA ILE A 3 -17.55 -43.21 -17.50
C ILE A 3 -17.81 -41.70 -17.72
N ALA A 4 -18.70 -41.16 -16.92
CA ALA A 4 -18.99 -39.71 -16.90
C ALA A 4 -17.79 -38.94 -16.32
N ARG A 5 -17.07 -38.21 -17.16
CA ARG A 5 -16.08 -37.24 -16.72
C ARG A 5 -16.81 -36.06 -16.02
N ARG A 6 -16.78 -36.02 -14.68
CA ARG A 6 -17.19 -34.85 -13.91
C ARG A 6 -16.25 -33.69 -14.27
N LYS A 7 -16.77 -32.69 -15.00
CA LYS A 7 -16.15 -31.36 -15.14
C LYS A 7 -16.29 -30.64 -13.81
N TYR A 8 -15.27 -30.69 -12.98
CA TYR A 8 -15.12 -29.71 -11.90
C TYR A 8 -14.62 -28.41 -12.53
N GLY A 9 -15.52 -27.60 -13.04
CA GLY A 9 -15.28 -26.20 -13.32
C GLY A 9 -15.17 -25.48 -11.98
N CYS A 10 -13.96 -25.28 -11.50
CA CYS A 10 -13.71 -24.34 -10.42
C CYS A 10 -14.13 -22.95 -10.94
N ILE A 11 -15.32 -22.50 -10.57
CA ILE A 11 -15.74 -21.10 -10.75
C ILE A 11 -14.88 -20.31 -9.76
N LEU A 12 -13.66 -19.95 -10.20
CA LEU A 12 -12.90 -18.90 -9.55
C LEU A 12 -13.76 -17.64 -9.65
N HIS A 13 -14.52 -17.36 -8.60
CA HIS A 13 -15.06 -16.02 -8.40
C HIS A 13 -13.85 -15.09 -8.43
N HIS A 14 -13.70 -14.39 -9.51
CA HIS A 14 -12.65 -13.39 -9.72
C HIS A 14 -12.99 -12.25 -8.76
N MET A 15 -12.61 -12.39 -7.48
CA MET A 15 -12.74 -11.32 -6.52
C MET A 15 -11.84 -10.19 -7.00
N SER A 16 -12.46 -9.10 -7.41
CA SER A 16 -11.77 -7.92 -7.89
C SER A 16 -10.91 -7.32 -6.76
N TRP A 17 -9.65 -7.03 -7.06
CA TRP A 17 -8.77 -6.33 -6.13
C TRP A 17 -9.32 -4.94 -5.78
N ILE A 18 -9.16 -4.55 -4.51
CA ILE A 18 -9.48 -3.22 -4.01
C ILE A 18 -8.15 -2.53 -3.73
N LEU A 19 -7.94 -1.35 -4.31
CA LEU A 19 -6.72 -0.56 -4.18
C LEU A 19 -7.00 0.73 -3.41
N VAL A 20 -6.20 1.01 -2.40
CA VAL A 20 -6.29 2.19 -1.54
C VAL A 20 -4.92 2.81 -1.39
N GLY A 21 -4.82 4.13 -1.58
CA GLY A 21 -3.68 4.93 -1.16
C GLY A 21 -4.01 5.71 0.09
N LEU A 22 -3.21 5.56 1.16
CA LEU A 22 -3.41 6.35 2.37
C LEU A 22 -2.86 7.76 2.22
N GLY A 23 -3.59 8.72 2.78
CA GLY A 23 -3.27 10.14 2.79
C GLY A 23 -4.44 10.96 3.33
N ASN A 24 -4.18 12.19 3.73
CA ASN A 24 -5.19 13.17 4.15
C ASN A 24 -5.80 13.86 2.92
N PRO A 25 -7.08 14.29 2.98
CA PRO A 25 -7.80 14.78 1.80
C PRO A 25 -7.48 16.22 1.40
N ASP A 26 -7.06 17.07 2.35
CA ASP A 26 -6.94 18.50 2.11
C ASP A 26 -5.66 18.87 1.34
N LYS A 27 -5.71 19.93 0.54
CA LYS A 27 -4.61 20.40 -0.31
C LYS A 27 -3.31 20.72 0.43
N GLU A 28 -3.39 21.09 1.71
CA GLU A 28 -2.20 21.36 2.53
C GLU A 28 -1.31 20.12 2.67
N TYR A 29 -1.89 18.92 2.58
CA TYR A 29 -1.16 17.63 2.65
C TYR A 29 -0.63 17.14 1.30
N ASP A 30 -0.92 17.83 0.20
CA ASP A 30 -0.43 17.45 -1.13
C ASP A 30 1.10 17.42 -1.17
N GLY A 31 1.67 16.29 -1.61
CA GLY A 31 3.11 16.09 -1.70
C GLY A 31 3.81 15.91 -0.35
N THR A 32 3.08 15.75 0.75
CA THR A 32 3.67 15.36 2.03
C THR A 32 4.10 13.88 2.02
N ARG A 33 5.01 13.50 2.93
CA ARG A 33 5.43 12.10 3.04
C ARG A 33 4.26 11.18 3.40
N HIS A 34 3.35 11.65 4.24
CA HIS A 34 2.18 10.89 4.67
C HIS A 34 1.13 10.69 3.56
N ASN A 35 1.17 11.51 2.51
CA ASN A 35 0.29 11.38 1.35
C ASN A 35 0.88 10.57 0.19
N VAL A 36 2.12 10.06 0.32
CA VAL A 36 2.79 9.33 -0.77
C VAL A 36 1.98 8.13 -1.28
N GLY A 37 1.23 7.45 -0.40
CA GLY A 37 0.35 6.36 -0.78
C GLY A 37 -0.79 6.83 -1.68
N ARG A 38 -1.50 7.89 -1.28
CA ARG A 38 -2.58 8.53 -2.05
C ARG A 38 -2.07 9.04 -3.40
N ASP A 39 -0.95 9.75 -3.41
CA ASP A 39 -0.36 10.34 -4.62
C ASP A 39 0.04 9.26 -5.64
N PHE A 40 0.62 8.15 -5.17
CA PHE A 40 1.04 7.07 -6.06
C PHE A 40 -0.15 6.28 -6.61
N VAL A 41 -1.17 6.01 -5.80
CA VAL A 41 -2.41 5.37 -6.30
C VAL A 41 -3.11 6.26 -7.31
N ALA A 42 -3.23 7.57 -7.06
CA ALA A 42 -3.79 8.51 -8.02
C ALA A 42 -3.01 8.52 -9.35
N HIS A 43 -1.67 8.39 -9.30
CA HIS A 43 -0.84 8.33 -10.49
C HIS A 43 -1.03 7.03 -11.31
N PHE A 44 -1.29 5.90 -10.68
CA PHE A 44 -1.32 4.59 -11.36
C PHE A 44 -2.72 4.07 -11.66
N LYS A 45 -3.78 4.53 -11.01
CA LYS A 45 -5.15 3.99 -11.11
C LYS A 45 -5.63 3.74 -12.54
N ASP A 46 -5.25 4.61 -13.48
CA ASP A 46 -5.67 4.51 -14.87
C ASP A 46 -4.62 3.83 -15.80
N LYS A 47 -3.44 3.53 -15.28
CA LYS A 47 -2.29 2.99 -16.04
C LYS A 47 -2.10 1.48 -15.88
N LEU A 48 -2.72 0.88 -14.84
CA LEU A 48 -2.59 -0.55 -14.56
C LEU A 48 -3.29 -1.39 -15.65
N SER A 49 -2.68 -2.52 -16.03
CA SER A 49 -3.20 -3.43 -17.05
C SER A 49 -4.51 -4.09 -16.63
N LYS A 50 -4.61 -4.49 -15.36
CA LYS A 50 -5.88 -4.90 -14.74
C LYS A 50 -6.41 -3.78 -13.86
N LYS A 51 -7.72 -3.52 -13.94
CA LYS A 51 -8.37 -2.42 -13.23
C LYS A 51 -8.89 -2.86 -11.87
N PRO A 52 -8.18 -2.56 -10.76
CA PRO A 52 -8.73 -2.79 -9.42
C PRO A 52 -9.84 -1.77 -9.13
N LYS A 53 -10.72 -2.09 -8.19
CA LYS A 53 -11.62 -1.09 -7.61
C LYS A 53 -10.81 -0.13 -6.75
N VAL A 54 -10.59 1.10 -7.20
CA VAL A 54 -9.90 2.12 -6.40
C VAL A 54 -10.88 2.76 -5.43
N LEU A 55 -10.52 2.82 -4.14
CA LEU A 55 -11.25 3.58 -3.13
C LEU A 55 -10.50 4.89 -2.88
N ASP A 56 -11.12 6.00 -3.25
CA ASP A 56 -10.66 7.33 -2.84
C ASP A 56 -11.21 7.64 -1.45
N LEU A 57 -10.29 7.74 -0.47
CA LEU A 57 -10.65 8.01 0.91
C LEU A 57 -10.71 9.52 1.14
N ASN A 58 -11.93 10.06 1.29
CA ASN A 58 -12.13 11.46 1.67
C ASN A 58 -12.28 11.60 3.19
N VAL A 59 -11.30 11.07 3.92
CA VAL A 59 -11.22 11.10 5.39
C VAL A 59 -9.78 11.27 5.83
N TYR A 60 -9.58 11.85 7.01
CA TYR A 60 -8.25 11.94 7.62
C TYR A 60 -7.67 10.56 7.93
N MET A 61 -6.34 10.47 7.95
CA MET A 61 -5.55 9.26 8.11
C MET A 61 -6.08 8.34 9.22
N ASN A 62 -6.38 8.88 10.39
CA ASN A 62 -6.85 8.13 11.57
C ASN A 62 -8.24 7.50 11.38
N ASN A 63 -9.00 7.90 10.36
CA ASN A 63 -10.35 7.45 10.07
C ASN A 63 -10.41 6.53 8.84
N SER A 64 -9.26 6.13 8.27
CA SER A 64 -9.17 5.32 7.06
C SER A 64 -9.92 3.98 7.15
N GLY A 65 -10.01 3.39 8.33
CA GLY A 65 -10.62 2.09 8.53
C GLY A 65 -12.14 2.05 8.26
N GLY A 66 -12.88 3.14 8.53
CA GLY A 66 -14.33 3.19 8.38
C GLY A 66 -14.79 2.95 6.93
N PRO A 67 -14.37 3.79 5.96
CA PRO A 67 -14.70 3.59 4.54
C PRO A 67 -14.21 2.25 3.99
N ILE A 68 -13.01 1.82 4.38
CA ILE A 68 -12.46 0.53 3.95
C ILE A 68 -13.32 -0.62 4.45
N LYS A 69 -13.79 -0.60 5.71
CA LYS A 69 -14.67 -1.64 6.26
C LYS A 69 -15.99 -1.77 5.50
N LYS A 70 -16.54 -0.66 5.00
CA LYS A 70 -17.74 -0.69 4.14
C LYS A 70 -17.49 -1.42 2.82
N ALA A 71 -16.32 -1.21 2.22
CA ALA A 71 -15.94 -1.85 0.95
C ALA A 71 -15.42 -3.29 1.14
N VAL A 72 -14.89 -3.61 2.31
CA VAL A 72 -14.27 -4.89 2.68
C VAL A 72 -14.99 -5.46 3.92
N PRO A 73 -16.21 -6.00 3.77
CA PRO A 73 -17.04 -6.36 4.91
C PRO A 73 -16.56 -7.61 5.67
N THR A 74 -15.78 -8.48 5.03
CA THR A 74 -15.34 -9.77 5.61
C THR A 74 -13.81 -9.91 5.65
N LYS A 75 -13.30 -10.76 6.54
CA LYS A 75 -11.87 -11.10 6.59
C LYS A 75 -11.38 -11.74 5.28
N LYS A 76 -12.22 -12.53 4.61
CA LYS A 76 -11.90 -13.12 3.30
C LYS A 76 -11.75 -12.03 2.23
N ALA A 77 -12.64 -11.03 2.21
CA ALA A 77 -12.53 -9.90 1.29
C ALA A 77 -11.27 -9.04 1.56
N ALA A 78 -10.80 -8.98 2.82
CA ALA A 78 -9.59 -8.25 3.16
C ALA A 78 -8.35 -8.81 2.44
N GLN A 79 -8.30 -10.09 2.11
CA GLN A 79 -7.18 -10.68 1.37
C GLN A 79 -7.03 -10.14 -0.06
N GLN A 80 -8.05 -9.46 -0.58
CA GLN A 80 -8.04 -8.78 -1.88
C GLN A 80 -7.89 -7.24 -1.74
N LEU A 81 -7.53 -6.75 -0.55
CA LEU A 81 -7.23 -5.35 -0.32
C LEU A 81 -5.73 -5.08 -0.49
N ILE A 82 -5.40 -4.07 -1.28
CA ILE A 82 -4.04 -3.52 -1.43
C ILE A 82 -4.04 -2.12 -0.82
N VAL A 83 -3.17 -1.88 0.14
CA VAL A 83 -2.99 -0.57 0.79
C VAL A 83 -1.58 -0.06 0.49
N VAL A 84 -1.47 1.08 -0.18
CA VAL A 84 -0.20 1.80 -0.40
C VAL A 84 -0.06 2.86 0.67
N HIS A 85 1.07 2.89 1.37
CA HIS A 85 1.31 3.84 2.46
C HIS A 85 2.81 4.14 2.67
N ASP A 86 3.11 5.23 3.36
CA ASP A 86 4.45 5.57 3.81
C ASP A 86 4.97 4.63 4.90
N GLU A 87 6.29 4.43 4.94
CA GLU A 87 6.95 3.58 5.91
C GLU A 87 8.23 4.22 6.45
N LEU A 88 8.25 4.47 7.76
CA LEU A 88 9.41 5.07 8.46
C LEU A 88 10.59 4.10 8.60
N ASP A 89 10.33 2.80 8.63
CA ASP A 89 11.36 1.77 8.82
C ASP A 89 12.03 1.34 7.51
N LEU A 90 11.75 2.07 6.42
CA LEU A 90 12.38 1.88 5.12
C LEU A 90 13.05 3.17 4.63
N PRO A 91 14.24 3.07 4.02
CA PRO A 91 14.89 4.23 3.41
C PRO A 91 14.06 4.74 2.24
N LEU A 92 14.12 6.06 2.03
CA LEU A 92 13.51 6.71 0.86
C LEU A 92 14.03 6.05 -0.42
N TRP A 93 13.16 5.67 -1.33
CA TRP A 93 13.29 4.89 -2.56
C TRP A 93 13.00 3.39 -2.41
N ARG A 94 13.15 2.82 -1.21
CA ARG A 94 12.88 1.39 -0.98
C ARG A 94 11.36 1.16 -0.92
N VAL A 95 10.93 0.11 -1.57
CA VAL A 95 9.54 -0.36 -1.49
C VAL A 95 9.57 -1.81 -1.03
N LYS A 96 8.66 -2.17 -0.14
CA LYS A 96 8.45 -3.56 0.26
C LYS A 96 6.97 -3.91 0.25
N ILE A 97 6.67 -5.15 -0.09
CA ILE A 97 5.33 -5.71 0.02
C ILE A 97 5.28 -6.60 1.27
N SER A 98 4.20 -6.48 2.04
CA SER A 98 3.95 -7.35 3.19
C SER A 98 2.48 -7.79 3.25
N PHE A 99 2.25 -8.95 3.87
CA PHE A 99 0.93 -9.51 4.15
C PHE A 99 0.90 -10.00 5.59
N GLY A 100 -0.18 -9.77 6.33
CA GLY A 100 -0.33 -10.23 7.71
C GLY A 100 0.55 -9.53 8.76
N SER A 101 1.22 -8.44 8.42
CA SER A 101 2.18 -7.76 9.30
C SER A 101 1.53 -6.68 10.18
N SER A 102 2.17 -6.31 11.30
CA SER A 102 1.70 -5.25 12.22
C SER A 102 1.84 -3.83 11.63
N ALA A 103 1.10 -2.87 12.20
CA ALA A 103 1.03 -1.48 11.72
C ALA A 103 2.34 -0.67 11.78
N GLY A 104 3.35 -1.12 12.53
CA GLY A 104 4.63 -0.39 12.64
C GLY A 104 4.51 1.05 13.16
N GLY A 105 3.44 1.37 13.89
CA GLY A 105 3.17 2.73 14.38
C GLY A 105 2.29 3.59 13.46
N HIS A 106 2.10 3.23 12.19
CA HIS A 106 1.34 4.01 11.21
C HIS A 106 -0.15 4.11 11.56
N ASN A 107 -0.65 5.33 11.79
CA ASN A 107 -2.02 5.54 12.31
C ASN A 107 -3.12 5.09 11.35
N GLY A 108 -2.95 5.29 10.04
CA GLY A 108 -3.91 4.80 9.03
C GLY A 108 -4.01 3.27 9.05
N ILE A 109 -2.87 2.58 9.17
CA ILE A 109 -2.84 1.11 9.25
C ILE A 109 -3.48 0.63 10.55
N LYS A 110 -3.21 1.28 11.70
CA LYS A 110 -3.90 0.98 12.97
C LYS A 110 -5.43 1.13 12.83
N SER A 111 -5.90 2.18 12.16
CA SER A 111 -7.32 2.41 11.89
C SER A 111 -7.94 1.27 11.08
N ILE A 112 -7.24 0.81 10.03
CA ILE A 112 -7.67 -0.32 9.18
C ILE A 112 -7.70 -1.62 9.99
N GLU A 113 -6.64 -1.95 10.72
CA GLU A 113 -6.56 -3.16 11.54
C GLU A 113 -7.70 -3.22 12.58
N LYS A 114 -7.97 -2.09 13.25
CA LYS A 114 -9.09 -1.95 14.20
C LYS A 114 -10.45 -2.20 13.54
N ALA A 115 -10.68 -1.64 12.35
CA ALA A 115 -11.95 -1.74 11.65
C ALA A 115 -12.18 -3.13 11.04
N LEU A 116 -11.16 -3.72 10.40
CA LEU A 116 -11.25 -5.03 9.74
C LEU A 116 -11.14 -6.21 10.71
N LYS A 117 -10.53 -6.00 11.88
CA LYS A 117 -10.19 -7.05 12.87
C LYS A 117 -9.33 -8.17 12.25
N THR A 118 -8.46 -7.79 11.30
CA THR A 118 -7.47 -8.67 10.67
C THR A 118 -6.33 -7.84 10.11
N LYS A 119 -5.17 -8.49 9.95
CA LYS A 119 -3.98 -7.96 9.26
C LYS A 119 -3.78 -8.58 7.87
N ASP A 120 -4.66 -9.51 7.48
CA ASP A 120 -4.54 -10.32 6.27
C ASP A 120 -4.96 -9.54 5.03
N TYR A 121 -4.19 -8.49 4.72
CA TYR A 121 -4.29 -7.69 3.50
C TYR A 121 -2.89 -7.30 3.02
N VAL A 122 -2.79 -6.99 1.73
CA VAL A 122 -1.51 -6.63 1.10
C VAL A 122 -1.19 -5.18 1.40
N ARG A 123 0.04 -4.91 1.82
CA ARG A 123 0.57 -3.56 1.98
C ARG A 123 1.76 -3.34 1.06
N VAL A 124 1.71 -2.27 0.28
CA VAL A 124 2.84 -1.73 -0.48
C VAL A 124 3.42 -0.59 0.34
N ARG A 125 4.53 -0.86 0.99
CA ARG A 125 5.19 0.01 1.97
C ARG A 125 6.24 0.86 1.26
N VAL A 126 6.03 2.17 1.21
CA VAL A 126 6.91 3.13 0.55
C VAL A 126 7.83 3.78 1.57
N GLY A 127 9.12 3.49 1.50
CA GLY A 127 10.10 4.08 2.41
C GLY A 127 10.20 5.60 2.26
N ILE A 128 10.21 6.28 3.40
CA ILE A 128 10.28 7.75 3.45
C ILE A 128 11.45 8.29 4.28
N SER A 129 12.14 7.43 5.04
CA SER A 129 13.22 7.88 5.93
C SER A 129 14.53 8.13 5.17
N PRO A 130 15.28 9.18 5.54
CA PRO A 130 16.64 9.37 5.06
C PRO A 130 17.55 8.21 5.47
N SER A 131 18.64 8.00 4.72
CA SER A 131 19.70 7.06 5.07
C SER A 131 21.06 7.69 4.91
N THR A 132 22.05 7.18 5.64
CA THR A 132 23.47 7.53 5.42
C THR A 132 23.95 6.96 4.09
N PRO A 133 25.11 7.41 3.56
CA PRO A 133 25.76 6.77 2.41
C PRO A 133 26.04 5.28 2.62
N SER A 134 26.30 4.84 3.88
CA SER A 134 26.49 3.44 4.25
C SER A 134 25.17 2.65 4.37
N GLY A 135 24.02 3.26 4.07
CA GLY A 135 22.71 2.60 4.11
C GLY A 135 22.04 2.58 5.48
N LYS A 136 22.66 3.09 6.55
CA LYS A 136 22.04 3.15 7.87
C LYS A 136 20.85 4.11 7.86
N LEU A 137 19.69 3.64 8.31
CA LEU A 137 18.46 4.43 8.39
C LEU A 137 18.60 5.58 9.41
N LYS A 138 18.16 6.77 9.01
CA LYS A 138 18.04 7.94 9.90
C LYS A 138 16.57 8.19 10.18
N ARG A 139 16.03 7.46 11.15
CA ARG A 139 14.65 7.65 11.58
C ARG A 139 14.56 8.94 12.41
N PRO A 140 13.51 9.76 12.25
CA PRO A 140 13.28 10.91 13.13
C PRO A 140 13.01 10.46 14.56
N ASP A 141 13.36 11.30 15.52
CA ASP A 141 13.02 11.13 16.93
C ASP A 141 11.50 11.07 17.11
N ALA A 142 11.03 10.37 18.15
CA ALA A 142 9.62 10.10 18.35
C ALA A 142 8.74 11.37 18.34
N GLU A 143 9.24 12.44 18.97
CA GLU A 143 8.54 13.73 19.08
C GLU A 143 8.41 14.44 17.72
N LYS A 144 9.33 14.15 16.77
CA LYS A 144 9.39 14.78 15.44
C LYS A 144 8.73 13.97 14.35
N ILE A 145 8.21 12.78 14.66
CA ILE A 145 7.61 11.89 13.64
C ILE A 145 6.44 12.59 12.93
N THR A 146 5.55 13.26 13.67
CA THR A 146 4.38 13.92 13.10
C THR A 146 4.80 15.01 12.12
N ASP A 147 5.70 15.90 12.51
CA ASP A 147 6.19 16.98 11.65
C ASP A 147 6.93 16.42 10.42
N PHE A 148 7.68 15.35 10.61
CA PHE A 148 8.41 14.70 9.53
C PHE A 148 7.47 14.11 8.48
N VAL A 149 6.44 13.35 8.87
CA VAL A 149 5.52 12.71 7.92
C VAL A 149 4.60 13.73 7.25
N LEU A 150 4.22 14.80 7.93
CA LEU A 150 3.45 15.91 7.38
C LEU A 150 4.31 16.89 6.57
N GLY A 151 5.62 16.77 6.64
CA GLY A 151 6.56 17.55 5.83
C GLY A 151 6.62 17.08 4.38
N LYS A 152 6.83 18.03 3.45
CA LYS A 152 6.99 17.72 2.01
C LYS A 152 8.37 17.13 1.72
N PHE A 153 8.47 16.36 0.63
CA PHE A 153 9.76 15.90 0.13
C PHE A 153 10.61 17.07 -0.37
N LYS A 154 11.89 17.07 -0.02
CA LYS A 154 12.86 18.09 -0.47
C LYS A 154 13.19 17.90 -1.96
N ALA A 155 13.68 18.95 -2.62
CA ALA A 155 14.12 18.88 -4.01
C ALA A 155 15.17 17.78 -4.22
N SER A 156 16.13 17.62 -3.30
CA SER A 156 17.15 16.57 -3.31
C SER A 156 16.61 15.14 -3.15
N GLU A 157 15.38 14.97 -2.74
CA GLU A 157 14.72 13.67 -2.53
C GLU A 157 13.90 13.23 -3.75
N GLN A 158 13.63 14.13 -4.71
CA GLN A 158 12.72 13.89 -5.84
C GLN A 158 13.15 12.73 -6.74
N GLU A 159 14.45 12.57 -7.02
CA GLU A 159 14.92 11.44 -7.84
C GLU A 159 14.71 10.09 -7.14
N LYS A 160 14.90 10.04 -5.83
CA LYS A 160 14.60 8.84 -5.03
C LYS A 160 13.11 8.55 -5.01
N LEU A 161 12.28 9.60 -4.92
CA LEU A 161 10.82 9.46 -4.96
C LEU A 161 10.33 8.94 -6.33
N LYS A 162 10.93 9.41 -7.44
CA LYS A 162 10.65 8.88 -8.78
C LYS A 162 11.00 7.39 -8.89
N LYS A 163 12.14 6.95 -8.33
CA LYS A 163 12.52 5.53 -8.27
C LYS A 163 11.50 4.72 -7.46
N ALA A 164 11.12 5.18 -6.26
CA ALA A 164 10.10 4.53 -5.45
C ALA A 164 8.78 4.39 -6.21
N ARG A 165 8.34 5.46 -6.88
CA ARG A 165 7.11 5.45 -7.68
C ARG A 165 7.15 4.38 -8.79
N LYS A 166 8.27 4.25 -9.51
CA LYS A 166 8.43 3.21 -10.53
C LYS A 166 8.26 1.81 -9.92
N VAL A 167 8.93 1.54 -8.79
CA VAL A 167 8.84 0.24 -8.10
C VAL A 167 7.43 -0.03 -7.57
N VAL A 168 6.70 1.00 -7.08
CA VAL A 168 5.29 0.85 -6.69
C VAL A 168 4.43 0.46 -7.89
N GLY A 169 4.63 1.06 -9.06
CA GLY A 169 3.92 0.66 -10.28
C GLY A 169 4.16 -0.81 -10.65
N GLU A 170 5.42 -1.26 -10.62
CA GLU A 170 5.79 -2.66 -10.84
C GLU A 170 5.15 -3.58 -9.78
N ALA A 171 5.15 -3.17 -8.51
CA ALA A 171 4.54 -3.92 -7.41
C ALA A 171 3.04 -4.11 -7.60
N LEU A 172 2.32 -3.03 -7.94
CA LEU A 172 0.89 -3.09 -8.20
C LEU A 172 0.57 -3.98 -9.39
N GLU A 173 1.33 -3.86 -10.48
CA GLU A 173 1.15 -4.69 -11.68
C GLU A 173 1.34 -6.18 -11.36
N LEU A 174 2.43 -6.55 -10.67
CA LEU A 174 2.71 -7.93 -10.27
C LEU A 174 1.63 -8.49 -9.34
N ILE A 175 1.15 -7.71 -8.35
CA ILE A 175 0.07 -8.17 -7.47
C ILE A 175 -1.19 -8.48 -8.27
N LEU A 176 -1.55 -7.64 -9.22
CA LEU A 176 -2.77 -7.76 -10.01
C LEU A 176 -2.70 -8.87 -11.06
N THR A 177 -1.52 -9.14 -11.62
CA THR A 177 -1.34 -10.12 -12.71
C THR A 177 -0.92 -11.49 -12.23
N GLU A 178 0.00 -11.56 -11.26
CA GLU A 178 0.67 -12.79 -10.82
C GLU A 178 0.39 -13.14 -9.35
N GLY A 179 -0.24 -12.25 -8.60
CA GLY A 179 -0.60 -12.45 -7.20
C GLY A 179 0.45 -11.93 -6.21
N LYS A 180 0.05 -11.87 -4.95
CA LYS A 180 0.85 -11.25 -3.88
C LYS A 180 2.14 -12.01 -3.56
N GLU A 181 2.13 -13.33 -3.64
CA GLU A 181 3.28 -14.18 -3.32
C GLU A 181 4.45 -13.90 -4.28
N ARG A 182 4.17 -13.88 -5.59
CA ARG A 182 5.17 -13.57 -6.61
C ARG A 182 5.66 -12.13 -6.48
N ALA A 183 4.74 -11.19 -6.30
CA ALA A 183 5.08 -9.79 -6.11
C ALA A 183 5.98 -9.56 -4.87
N MET A 184 5.71 -10.24 -3.74
CA MET A 184 6.55 -10.18 -2.54
C MET A 184 7.96 -10.68 -2.82
N THR A 185 8.13 -11.79 -3.51
CA THR A 185 9.44 -12.34 -3.86
C THR A 185 10.24 -11.37 -4.73
N GLU A 186 9.65 -10.87 -5.80
CA GLU A 186 10.29 -10.00 -6.79
C GLU A 186 10.66 -8.61 -6.22
N ILE A 187 9.70 -7.97 -5.56
CA ILE A 187 9.88 -6.59 -5.07
C ILE A 187 10.76 -6.53 -3.83
N ASN A 188 10.63 -7.49 -2.91
CA ASN A 188 11.39 -7.46 -1.67
C ASN A 188 12.87 -7.83 -1.85
N SER A 189 13.24 -8.46 -2.97
CA SER A 189 14.64 -8.77 -3.33
C SER A 189 15.40 -7.55 -3.87
N LYS A 190 14.69 -6.52 -4.39
CA LYS A 190 15.28 -5.26 -4.88
C LYS A 190 15.74 -4.39 -3.72
#